data_0ef97c4eeb75529e2b16efabe479ae1d
#
_entry.id   0ef97c4eeb75529e2b16efabe479ae1d
#
_cell.length_a   1.000
_cell.length_b   1.000
_cell.length_c   1.000
_cell.angle_alpha   90.00
_cell.angle_beta   90.00
_cell.angle_gamma   90.00
#
_symmetry.space_group_name_H-M   'P 1'
#
loop_
_entity.id
_entity.type
_entity.pdbx_description
1 polymer ?
#
loop_
_entity_poly.entity_id
_entity_poly.type
_entity_poly.pdbx_seq_one_letter_code
_entity_poly.pdbx_strand_id
1 'polypeptide(L)'
;MIGTSTALSSRSLPFAGPLLSAEILLPLTAVLLVAVPVFLQAPLVRQAPLAAALFTLPLVAAAVLLERHGRGLWQQFGPLLVGFSGSWLAGCLFWGWFREHPLLHLPIEAFALPLALAGLGGRWRLAGAFYLASLLGTAATDTAIALTGLMPLWPQVLSAPLSEAPLLLRQAGETVLEPANIALVTAMAALLIGVCAQLWKQGGPARVSAATLAATLAVDGLFLAAALLAPLSSGLI
;
A
#
# COMPACT_ATOMS: atom_id res chain seq x y z
N MET A 1 47.76 -48.86 20.21
CA MET A 1 47.71 -47.73 19.24
C MET A 1 46.37 -47.05 19.37
N ILE A 2 46.37 -45.91 20.03
CA ILE A 2 45.17 -45.14 20.34
C ILE A 2 45.12 -44.01 19.29
N GLY A 3 44.10 -44.08 18.37
CA GLY A 3 43.85 -43.04 17.38
C GLY A 3 42.84 -42.05 17.93
N THR A 4 43.26 -40.86 18.33
CA THR A 4 42.44 -39.74 18.73
C THR A 4 41.89 -39.04 17.46
N SER A 5 40.62 -39.24 17.16
CA SER A 5 39.92 -38.49 16.12
C SER A 5 39.50 -37.13 16.68
N THR A 6 40.17 -36.07 16.29
CA THR A 6 39.78 -34.69 16.58
C THR A 6 38.64 -34.29 15.67
N ALA A 7 37.42 -34.26 16.22
CA ALA A 7 36.26 -33.68 15.57
C ALA A 7 36.46 -32.15 15.47
N LEU A 8 36.66 -31.66 14.25
CA LEU A 8 36.62 -30.23 13.95
C LEU A 8 35.16 -29.72 14.14
N SER A 9 34.95 -29.06 15.29
CA SER A 9 33.76 -28.29 15.56
C SER A 9 33.66 -27.17 14.53
N SER A 10 32.70 -27.28 13.60
CA SER A 10 32.31 -26.19 12.71
C SER A 10 31.69 -25.07 13.54
N ARG A 11 32.50 -24.09 13.96
CA ARG A 11 31.99 -22.83 14.50
C ARG A 11 31.16 -22.15 13.43
N SER A 12 29.85 -22.21 13.57
CA SER A 12 28.93 -21.32 12.88
C SER A 12 29.24 -19.88 13.27
N LEU A 13 29.64 -19.08 12.30
CA LEU A 13 29.89 -17.66 12.47
C LEU A 13 28.62 -16.95 12.97
N PRO A 14 28.64 -16.20 14.08
CA PRO A 14 27.50 -15.47 14.60
C PRO A 14 27.41 -14.08 13.93
N PHE A 15 27.16 -14.01 12.63
CA PHE A 15 26.92 -12.76 11.93
C PHE A 15 25.66 -12.83 11.06
N ALA A 16 24.50 -13.03 11.71
CA ALA A 16 23.23 -12.59 11.19
C ALA A 16 22.55 -11.79 12.32
N GLY A 17 22.85 -10.51 12.38
CA GLY A 17 22.24 -9.60 13.35
C GLY A 17 20.71 -9.54 13.15
N PRO A 18 19.93 -9.13 14.15
CA PRO A 18 18.46 -9.09 14.14
C PRO A 18 17.85 -8.22 13.03
N LEU A 19 18.66 -7.40 12.36
CA LEU A 19 18.24 -6.49 11.27
C LEU A 19 17.84 -7.20 9.96
N LEU A 20 18.16 -8.48 9.79
CA LEU A 20 17.89 -9.24 8.55
C LEU A 20 16.82 -10.34 8.73
N SER A 21 16.06 -10.30 9.80
CA SER A 21 14.97 -11.27 10.01
C SER A 21 13.79 -11.02 9.08
N ALA A 22 13.10 -12.08 8.64
CA ALA A 22 11.87 -11.99 7.84
C ALA A 22 10.80 -11.14 8.54
N GLU A 23 10.78 -11.15 9.86
CA GLU A 23 9.83 -10.40 10.70
C GLU A 23 9.97 -8.88 10.58
N ILE A 24 11.13 -8.39 10.15
CA ILE A 24 11.39 -6.96 9.93
C ILE A 24 11.35 -6.64 8.43
N LEU A 25 12.00 -7.48 7.60
CA LEU A 25 12.15 -7.18 6.17
C LEU A 25 10.84 -7.27 5.40
N LEU A 26 9.95 -8.22 5.72
CA LEU A 26 8.66 -8.32 5.03
C LEU A 26 7.73 -7.12 5.31
N PRO A 27 7.52 -6.67 6.56
CA PRO A 27 6.77 -5.45 6.83
C PRO A 27 7.42 -4.20 6.21
N LEU A 28 8.74 -4.07 6.28
CA LEU A 28 9.45 -2.94 5.66
C LEU A 28 9.27 -2.93 4.14
N THR A 29 9.36 -4.09 3.49
CA THR A 29 9.09 -4.21 2.06
C THR A 29 7.64 -3.86 1.74
N ALA A 30 6.68 -4.26 2.58
CA ALA A 30 5.29 -3.88 2.40
C ALA A 30 5.08 -2.36 2.46
N VAL A 31 5.73 -1.67 3.41
CA VAL A 31 5.73 -0.20 3.47
C VAL A 31 6.28 0.41 2.17
N LEU A 32 7.40 -0.09 1.67
CA LEU A 32 8.00 0.40 0.42
C LEU A 32 7.10 0.13 -0.79
N LEU A 33 6.45 -1.03 -0.86
CA LEU A 33 5.52 -1.38 -1.94
C LEU A 33 4.24 -0.53 -1.93
N VAL A 34 3.86 0.06 -0.81
CA VAL A 34 2.78 1.06 -0.75
C VAL A 34 3.32 2.46 -1.08
N ALA A 35 4.34 2.91 -0.37
CA ALA A 35 4.78 4.31 -0.44
C ALA A 35 5.43 4.65 -1.80
N VAL A 36 6.36 3.82 -2.30
CA VAL A 36 7.11 4.13 -3.53
C VAL A 36 6.21 4.24 -4.77
N PRO A 37 5.26 3.33 -5.03
CA PRO A 37 4.36 3.43 -6.17
C PRO A 37 3.54 4.71 -6.19
N VAL A 38 3.07 5.19 -5.06
CA VAL A 38 2.27 6.42 -5.00
C VAL A 38 2.99 7.59 -5.68
N PHE A 39 4.30 7.69 -5.54
CA PHE A 39 5.10 8.76 -6.15
C PHE A 39 5.60 8.42 -7.56
N LEU A 40 5.79 7.13 -7.89
CA LEU A 40 6.31 6.70 -9.20
C LEU A 40 5.20 6.32 -10.18
N GLN A 41 4.15 5.69 -9.71
CA GLN A 41 3.05 5.22 -10.55
C GLN A 41 2.22 6.39 -11.10
N ALA A 42 1.93 7.40 -10.27
CA ALA A 42 1.10 8.53 -10.68
C ALA A 42 1.63 9.24 -11.94
N PRO A 43 2.90 9.69 -12.03
CA PRO A 43 3.43 10.28 -13.26
C PRO A 43 3.49 9.29 -14.43
N LEU A 44 3.81 8.00 -14.16
CA LEU A 44 3.87 6.97 -15.19
C LEU A 44 2.49 6.72 -15.80
N VAL A 45 1.46 6.59 -14.99
CA VAL A 45 0.08 6.35 -15.43
C VAL A 45 -0.46 7.55 -16.21
N ARG A 46 -0.09 8.77 -15.84
CA ARG A 46 -0.49 9.98 -16.60
C ARG A 46 0.11 10.04 -18.00
N GLN A 47 1.37 9.62 -18.14
CA GLN A 47 2.10 9.70 -19.41
C GLN A 47 1.89 8.46 -20.29
N ALA A 48 1.81 7.27 -19.69
CA ALA A 48 1.80 5.99 -20.40
C ALA A 48 0.95 4.94 -19.65
N PRO A 49 -0.39 5.14 -19.53
CA PRO A 49 -1.26 4.28 -18.72
C PRO A 49 -1.22 2.81 -19.14
N LEU A 50 -1.18 2.53 -20.46
CA LEU A 50 -1.09 1.17 -20.96
C LEU A 50 0.25 0.51 -20.59
N ALA A 51 1.36 1.23 -20.71
CA ALA A 51 2.67 0.70 -20.33
C ALA A 51 2.75 0.42 -18.81
N ALA A 52 2.18 1.32 -18.00
CA ALA A 52 2.07 1.13 -16.55
C ALA A 52 1.26 -0.13 -16.19
N ALA A 53 0.12 -0.34 -16.85
CA ALA A 53 -0.71 -1.53 -16.65
C ALA A 53 0.00 -2.81 -17.13
N LEU A 54 0.64 -2.79 -18.31
CA LEU A 54 1.39 -3.92 -18.84
C LEU A 54 2.62 -4.28 -17.99
N PHE A 55 3.17 -3.34 -17.23
CA PHE A 55 4.25 -3.61 -16.28
C PHE A 55 3.84 -4.60 -15.17
N THR A 56 2.56 -4.83 -14.97
CA THR A 56 2.06 -5.91 -14.10
C THR A 56 2.58 -7.29 -14.54
N LEU A 57 2.77 -7.53 -15.83
CA LEU A 57 3.23 -8.82 -16.34
C LEU A 57 4.63 -9.19 -15.83
N PRO A 58 5.67 -8.37 -16.00
CA PRO A 58 6.98 -8.66 -15.41
C PRO A 58 6.96 -8.68 -13.87
N LEU A 59 6.11 -7.90 -13.20
CA LEU A 59 5.95 -7.99 -11.74
C LEU A 59 5.44 -9.37 -11.31
N VAL A 60 4.38 -9.87 -11.94
CA VAL A 60 3.84 -11.21 -11.67
C VAL A 60 4.85 -12.29 -12.03
N ALA A 61 5.55 -12.16 -13.15
CA ALA A 61 6.60 -13.12 -13.56
C ALA A 61 7.72 -13.17 -12.50
N ALA A 62 8.23 -12.03 -12.07
CA ALA A 62 9.23 -11.95 -11.00
C ALA A 62 8.72 -12.56 -9.68
N ALA A 63 7.48 -12.26 -9.31
CA ALA A 63 6.84 -12.80 -8.11
C ALA A 63 6.76 -14.34 -8.13
N VAL A 64 6.32 -14.92 -9.25
CA VAL A 64 6.22 -16.36 -9.43
C VAL A 64 7.61 -17.02 -9.47
N LEU A 65 8.60 -16.39 -10.09
CA LEU A 65 9.98 -16.87 -10.09
C LEU A 65 10.58 -16.90 -8.69
N LEU A 66 10.36 -15.83 -7.90
CA LEU A 66 10.80 -15.76 -6.51
C LEU A 66 10.11 -16.82 -5.63
N GLU A 67 8.81 -17.05 -5.82
CA GLU A 67 8.07 -18.07 -5.07
C GLU A 67 8.55 -19.48 -5.40
N ARG A 68 8.81 -19.77 -6.68
CA ARG A 68 9.19 -21.11 -7.15
C ARG A 68 10.66 -21.44 -6.93
N HIS A 69 11.54 -20.49 -7.17
CA HIS A 69 13.00 -20.72 -7.20
C HIS A 69 13.75 -20.01 -6.08
N GLY A 70 13.10 -19.07 -5.37
CA GLY A 70 13.66 -18.41 -4.20
C GLY A 70 13.90 -19.38 -3.04
N ARG A 71 14.81 -19.03 -2.15
CA ARG A 71 15.08 -19.78 -0.93
C ARG A 71 14.97 -18.84 0.28
N GLY A 72 14.45 -19.37 1.39
CA GLY A 72 14.35 -18.61 2.62
C GLY A 72 13.47 -17.35 2.47
N LEU A 73 14.07 -16.20 2.74
CA LEU A 73 13.39 -14.91 2.67
C LEU A 73 12.94 -14.55 1.24
N TRP A 74 13.77 -14.84 0.25
CA TRP A 74 13.45 -14.55 -1.16
C TRP A 74 12.18 -15.24 -1.64
N GLN A 75 11.93 -16.46 -1.18
CA GLN A 75 10.69 -17.18 -1.48
C GLN A 75 9.46 -16.46 -0.90
N GLN A 76 9.58 -15.82 0.26
CA GLN A 76 8.48 -15.09 0.90
C GLN A 76 8.14 -13.78 0.20
N PHE A 77 9.11 -13.15 -0.45
CA PHE A 77 8.85 -11.96 -1.27
C PHE A 77 8.00 -12.27 -2.51
N GLY A 78 8.01 -13.50 -3.03
CA GLY A 78 7.17 -13.89 -4.16
C GLY A 78 5.68 -13.65 -3.90
N PRO A 79 5.05 -14.28 -2.89
CA PRO A 79 3.66 -14.00 -2.53
C PRO A 79 3.38 -12.54 -2.21
N LEU A 80 4.28 -11.85 -1.50
CA LEU A 80 4.10 -10.42 -1.21
C LEU A 80 4.01 -9.59 -2.50
N LEU A 81 4.87 -9.87 -3.47
CA LEU A 81 4.89 -9.18 -4.76
C LEU A 81 3.67 -9.53 -5.63
N VAL A 82 3.09 -10.76 -5.49
CA VAL A 82 1.80 -11.11 -6.13
C VAL A 82 0.68 -10.21 -5.59
N GLY A 83 0.58 -10.05 -4.28
CA GLY A 83 -0.40 -9.16 -3.65
C GLY A 83 -0.25 -7.72 -4.13
N PHE A 84 0.99 -7.23 -4.16
CA PHE A 84 1.32 -5.92 -4.69
C PHE A 84 0.95 -5.77 -6.16
N SER A 85 1.20 -6.77 -7.01
CA SER A 85 0.86 -6.72 -8.44
C SER A 85 -0.64 -6.52 -8.67
N GLY A 86 -1.49 -7.05 -7.80
CA GLY A 86 -2.92 -6.79 -7.81
C GLY A 86 -3.26 -5.33 -7.54
N SER A 87 -2.74 -4.76 -6.44
CA SER A 87 -2.94 -3.35 -6.10
C SER A 87 -2.32 -2.42 -7.17
N TRP A 88 -1.15 -2.76 -7.71
CA TRP A 88 -0.52 -2.01 -8.81
C TRP A 88 -1.43 -1.94 -10.05
N LEU A 89 -1.98 -3.08 -10.49
CA LEU A 89 -2.86 -3.12 -11.66
C LEU A 89 -4.14 -2.33 -11.42
N ALA A 90 -4.76 -2.48 -10.25
CA ALA A 90 -5.94 -1.72 -9.86
C ALA A 90 -5.71 -0.21 -9.92
N GLY A 91 -4.63 0.26 -9.30
CA GLY A 91 -4.23 1.66 -9.36
C GLY A 91 -3.97 2.14 -10.79
N CYS A 92 -3.30 1.34 -11.64
CA CYS A 92 -3.12 1.69 -13.05
C CYS A 92 -4.46 1.83 -13.78
N LEU A 93 -5.41 0.93 -13.55
CA LEU A 93 -6.73 0.99 -14.19
C LEU A 93 -7.51 2.22 -13.73
N PHE A 94 -7.58 2.45 -12.42
CA PHE A 94 -8.31 3.58 -11.89
C PHE A 94 -7.69 4.91 -12.33
N TRP A 95 -6.44 5.17 -11.99
CA TRP A 95 -5.77 6.44 -12.28
C TRP A 95 -5.52 6.69 -13.76
N GLY A 96 -5.43 5.62 -14.58
CA GLY A 96 -5.24 5.72 -16.02
C GLY A 96 -6.50 6.08 -16.80
N TRP A 97 -7.65 5.57 -16.38
CA TRP A 97 -8.86 5.69 -17.20
C TRP A 97 -10.11 6.15 -16.44
N PHE A 98 -10.15 5.98 -15.10
CA PHE A 98 -11.38 6.22 -14.32
C PHE A 98 -11.21 7.27 -13.21
N ARG A 99 -10.09 7.96 -13.15
CA ARG A 99 -9.72 8.89 -12.06
C ARG A 99 -10.77 10.00 -11.81
N GLU A 100 -11.55 10.40 -12.83
CA GLU A 100 -12.62 11.40 -12.70
C GLU A 100 -13.94 10.82 -12.17
N HIS A 101 -13.98 9.50 -11.94
CA HIS A 101 -15.14 8.78 -11.46
C HIS A 101 -14.86 8.14 -10.09
N PRO A 102 -14.80 8.93 -8.99
CA PRO A 102 -14.35 8.44 -7.68
C PRO A 102 -15.16 7.25 -7.15
N LEU A 103 -16.44 7.12 -7.52
CA LEU A 103 -17.27 5.98 -7.11
C LEU A 103 -16.79 4.64 -7.71
N LEU A 104 -15.98 4.65 -8.77
CA LEU A 104 -15.38 3.45 -9.36
C LEU A 104 -14.06 3.07 -8.70
N HIS A 105 -13.50 3.91 -7.82
CA HIS A 105 -12.20 3.66 -7.19
C HIS A 105 -12.22 2.33 -6.43
N LEU A 106 -13.05 2.23 -5.42
CA LEU A 106 -13.13 1.02 -4.59
C LEU A 106 -13.56 -0.24 -5.37
N PRO A 107 -14.57 -0.21 -6.26
CA PRO A 107 -14.89 -1.36 -7.11
C PRO A 107 -13.72 -1.86 -7.97
N ILE A 108 -12.93 -0.94 -8.56
CA ILE A 108 -11.75 -1.29 -9.35
C ILE A 108 -10.66 -1.83 -8.45
N GLU A 109 -10.38 -1.20 -7.30
CA GLU A 109 -9.41 -1.68 -6.32
C GLU A 109 -9.78 -3.07 -5.75
N ALA A 110 -11.07 -3.42 -5.73
CA ALA A 110 -11.56 -4.69 -5.20
C ALA A 110 -11.57 -5.86 -6.21
N PHE A 111 -11.11 -5.68 -7.46
CA PHE A 111 -11.24 -6.71 -8.50
C PHE A 111 -10.63 -8.07 -8.13
N ALA A 112 -9.52 -8.08 -7.38
CA ALA A 112 -8.86 -9.31 -6.94
C ALA A 112 -9.25 -9.76 -5.52
N LEU A 113 -10.28 -9.15 -4.91
CA LEU A 113 -10.76 -9.49 -3.57
C LEU A 113 -11.06 -10.99 -3.39
N PRO A 114 -11.75 -11.68 -4.33
CA PRO A 114 -12.00 -13.11 -4.17
C PRO A 114 -10.72 -13.95 -4.12
N LEU A 115 -9.72 -13.59 -4.94
CA LEU A 115 -8.41 -14.26 -4.96
C LEU A 115 -7.61 -14.00 -3.68
N ALA A 116 -7.66 -12.78 -3.17
CA ALA A 116 -6.98 -12.40 -1.93
C ALA A 116 -7.56 -13.16 -0.73
N LEU A 117 -8.90 -13.28 -0.64
CA LEU A 117 -9.57 -14.05 0.41
C LEU A 117 -9.22 -15.53 0.33
N ALA A 118 -9.29 -16.13 -0.87
CA ALA A 118 -8.92 -17.53 -1.09
C ALA A 118 -7.43 -17.79 -0.75
N GLY A 119 -6.57 -16.80 -0.97
CA GLY A 119 -5.14 -16.88 -0.67
C GLY A 119 -4.81 -16.98 0.82
N LEU A 120 -5.65 -16.47 1.72
CA LEU A 120 -5.38 -16.42 3.16
C LEU A 120 -5.16 -17.78 3.81
N GLY A 121 -5.79 -18.84 3.29
CA GLY A 121 -5.69 -20.20 3.83
C GLY A 121 -4.45 -21.00 3.40
N GLY A 122 -3.55 -20.45 2.54
CA GLY A 122 -2.51 -21.25 1.91
C GLY A 122 -1.15 -20.55 1.78
N ARG A 123 -0.38 -21.00 0.79
CA ARG A 123 0.96 -20.42 0.47
C ARG A 123 0.91 -18.96 0.05
N TRP A 124 -0.25 -18.47 -0.35
CA TRP A 124 -0.47 -17.08 -0.80
C TRP A 124 -0.92 -16.14 0.33
N ARG A 125 -0.81 -16.58 1.60
CA ARG A 125 -1.24 -15.76 2.76
C ARG A 125 -0.65 -14.34 2.78
N LEU A 126 0.61 -14.19 2.40
CA LEU A 126 1.24 -12.87 2.33
C LEU A 126 0.64 -12.00 1.23
N ALA A 127 0.27 -12.61 0.07
CA ALA A 127 -0.41 -11.90 -1.00
C ALA A 127 -1.78 -11.39 -0.55
N GLY A 128 -2.60 -12.29 0.03
CA GLY A 128 -3.91 -11.91 0.56
C GLY A 128 -3.80 -10.86 1.66
N ALA A 129 -2.87 -11.04 2.61
CA ALA A 129 -2.66 -10.12 3.72
C ALA A 129 -2.28 -8.71 3.25
N PHE A 130 -1.37 -8.59 2.29
CA PHE A 130 -0.98 -7.32 1.70
C PHE A 130 -2.15 -6.66 0.95
N TYR A 131 -2.75 -7.39 -0.01
CA TYR A 131 -3.80 -6.85 -0.85
C TYR A 131 -5.03 -6.40 -0.06
N LEU A 132 -5.49 -7.22 0.91
CA LEU A 132 -6.64 -6.88 1.74
C LEU A 132 -6.36 -5.68 2.65
N ALA A 133 -5.14 -5.54 3.15
CA ALA A 133 -4.77 -4.38 3.96
C ALA A 133 -4.68 -3.10 3.10
N SER A 134 -4.14 -3.18 1.88
CA SER A 134 -4.16 -2.08 0.91
C SER A 134 -5.60 -1.68 0.58
N LEU A 135 -6.44 -2.64 0.21
CA LEU A 135 -7.86 -2.39 -0.10
C LEU A 135 -8.63 -1.79 1.10
N LEU A 136 -8.34 -2.25 2.32
CA LEU A 136 -8.94 -1.66 3.54
C LEU A 136 -8.52 -0.20 3.72
N GLY A 137 -7.27 0.12 3.43
CA GLY A 137 -6.77 1.50 3.44
C GLY A 137 -7.55 2.36 2.45
N THR A 138 -7.61 1.96 1.17
CA THR A 138 -8.40 2.63 0.13
C THR A 138 -9.86 2.81 0.54
N ALA A 139 -10.50 1.75 1.05
CA ALA A 139 -11.89 1.81 1.49
C ALA A 139 -12.10 2.81 2.63
N ALA A 140 -11.18 2.88 3.57
CA ALA A 140 -11.25 3.85 4.67
C ALA A 140 -11.09 5.29 4.17
N THR A 141 -10.14 5.53 3.26
CA THR A 141 -9.92 6.85 2.65
C THR A 141 -11.12 7.30 1.84
N ASP A 142 -11.64 6.45 0.96
CA ASP A 142 -12.85 6.76 0.16
C ASP A 142 -14.07 7.03 1.04
N THR A 143 -14.20 6.26 2.14
CA THR A 143 -15.27 6.47 3.13
C THR A 143 -15.10 7.82 3.83
N ALA A 144 -13.89 8.19 4.23
CA ALA A 144 -13.61 9.49 4.83
C ALA A 144 -13.95 10.64 3.86
N ILE A 145 -13.51 10.54 2.60
CA ILE A 145 -13.80 11.51 1.54
C ILE A 145 -15.33 11.65 1.31
N ALA A 146 -16.06 10.54 1.31
CA ALA A 146 -17.51 10.54 1.13
C ALA A 146 -18.24 11.17 2.33
N LEU A 147 -17.88 10.78 3.55
CA LEU A 147 -18.54 11.25 4.78
C LEU A 147 -18.21 12.72 5.11
N THR A 148 -17.06 13.23 4.71
CA THR A 148 -16.68 14.63 4.83
C THR A 148 -17.24 15.52 3.73
N GLY A 149 -17.98 14.96 2.76
CA GLY A 149 -18.57 15.73 1.65
C GLY A 149 -17.56 16.15 0.57
N LEU A 150 -16.36 15.60 0.55
CA LEU A 150 -15.32 15.92 -0.42
C LEU A 150 -15.48 15.17 -1.75
N MET A 151 -16.28 14.10 -1.80
CA MET A 151 -16.46 13.28 -3.00
C MET A 151 -16.86 14.09 -4.26
N PRO A 152 -17.76 15.09 -4.20
CA PRO A 152 -18.11 15.92 -5.34
C PRO A 152 -17.00 16.85 -5.81
N LEU A 153 -16.05 17.20 -4.93
CA LEU A 153 -14.91 18.07 -5.28
C LEU A 153 -13.80 17.31 -6.03
N TRP A 154 -13.71 16.01 -5.87
CA TRP A 154 -12.68 15.16 -6.47
C TRP A 154 -12.57 15.36 -8.01
N PRO A 155 -13.63 15.12 -8.83
CA PRO A 155 -13.51 15.32 -10.27
C PRO A 155 -13.27 16.79 -10.64
N GLN A 156 -13.80 17.75 -9.86
CA GLN A 156 -13.59 19.17 -10.09
C GLN A 156 -12.11 19.55 -9.96
N VAL A 157 -11.44 19.08 -8.90
CA VAL A 157 -10.00 19.32 -8.68
C VAL A 157 -9.18 18.70 -9.80
N LEU A 158 -9.50 17.48 -10.25
CA LEU A 158 -8.74 16.77 -11.29
C LEU A 158 -8.90 17.38 -12.69
N SER A 159 -10.03 17.99 -13.00
CA SER A 159 -10.34 18.60 -14.30
C SER A 159 -10.06 20.11 -14.34
N ALA A 160 -9.80 20.74 -13.19
CA ALA A 160 -9.58 22.17 -13.12
C ALA A 160 -8.28 22.60 -13.81
N PRO A 161 -8.29 23.78 -14.46
CA PRO A 161 -7.06 24.44 -14.88
C PRO A 161 -6.13 24.69 -13.69
N LEU A 162 -4.79 24.66 -13.93
CA LEU A 162 -3.80 24.90 -12.88
C LEU A 162 -3.99 26.23 -12.12
N SER A 163 -4.64 27.23 -12.76
CA SER A 163 -4.99 28.50 -12.11
C SER A 163 -6.11 28.41 -11.09
N GLU A 164 -7.02 27.45 -11.22
CA GLU A 164 -8.21 27.27 -10.38
C GLU A 164 -8.02 26.15 -9.33
N ALA A 165 -7.18 25.18 -9.61
CA ALA A 165 -6.91 24.06 -8.71
C ALA A 165 -6.55 24.48 -7.26
N PRO A 166 -5.75 25.53 -7.01
CA PRO A 166 -5.46 26.01 -5.65
C PRO A 166 -6.69 26.48 -4.88
N LEU A 167 -7.67 27.08 -5.56
CA LEU A 167 -8.91 27.53 -4.92
C LEU A 167 -9.77 26.34 -4.49
N LEU A 168 -9.92 25.35 -5.37
CA LEU A 168 -10.66 24.12 -5.06
C LEU A 168 -9.99 23.31 -3.94
N LEU A 169 -8.65 23.23 -3.93
CA LEU A 169 -7.92 22.58 -2.85
C LEU A 169 -8.09 23.31 -1.52
N ARG A 170 -8.10 24.65 -1.55
CA ARG A 170 -8.39 25.44 -0.36
C ARG A 170 -9.80 25.18 0.16
N GLN A 171 -10.81 25.15 -0.71
CA GLN A 171 -12.18 24.82 -0.35
C GLN A 171 -12.27 23.42 0.26
N ALA A 172 -11.60 22.42 -0.34
CA ALA A 172 -11.51 21.07 0.22
C ALA A 172 -10.87 21.09 1.62
N GLY A 173 -9.77 21.83 1.79
CA GLY A 173 -9.10 22.00 3.08
C GLY A 173 -9.99 22.64 4.14
N GLU A 174 -10.72 23.70 3.79
CA GLU A 174 -11.67 24.37 4.69
C GLU A 174 -12.79 23.40 5.12
N THR A 175 -13.29 22.57 4.19
CA THR A 175 -14.27 21.52 4.51
C THR A 175 -13.69 20.46 5.48
N VAL A 176 -12.46 20.00 5.29
CA VAL A 176 -11.83 19.04 6.23
C VAL A 176 -11.63 19.67 7.60
N LEU A 177 -11.33 20.97 7.67
CA LEU A 177 -11.09 21.68 8.92
C LEU A 177 -12.35 21.99 9.72
N GLU A 178 -13.54 21.70 9.22
CA GLU A 178 -14.76 21.77 10.00
C GLU A 178 -14.67 20.83 11.23
N PRO A 179 -15.08 21.27 12.43
CA PRO A 179 -14.90 20.48 13.65
C PRO A 179 -15.47 19.05 13.59
N ALA A 180 -16.61 18.86 12.91
CA ALA A 180 -17.23 17.55 12.76
C ALA A 180 -16.38 16.63 11.85
N ASN A 181 -15.80 17.17 10.77
CA ASN A 181 -14.98 16.44 9.83
C ASN A 181 -13.61 16.10 10.43
N ILE A 182 -13.00 17.01 11.20
CA ILE A 182 -11.78 16.72 11.98
C ILE A 182 -12.04 15.58 12.95
N ALA A 183 -13.14 15.64 13.71
CA ALA A 183 -13.48 14.58 14.66
C ALA A 183 -13.68 13.23 13.95
N LEU A 184 -14.37 13.21 12.81
CA LEU A 184 -14.57 12.02 11.99
C LEU A 184 -13.24 11.43 11.50
N VAL A 185 -12.41 12.23 10.83
CA VAL A 185 -11.11 11.78 10.27
C VAL A 185 -10.19 11.29 11.39
N THR A 186 -10.14 12.01 12.51
CA THR A 186 -9.35 11.61 13.69
C THR A 186 -9.85 10.29 14.28
N ALA A 187 -11.17 10.11 14.40
CA ALA A 187 -11.75 8.86 14.93
C ALA A 187 -11.45 7.68 13.98
N MET A 188 -11.57 7.86 12.66
CA MET A 188 -11.23 6.83 11.69
C MET A 188 -9.74 6.48 11.72
N ALA A 189 -8.85 7.48 11.78
CA ALA A 189 -7.42 7.27 11.91
C ALA A 189 -7.07 6.52 13.20
N ALA A 190 -7.66 6.89 14.33
CA ALA A 190 -7.45 6.22 15.63
C ALA A 190 -7.91 4.74 15.57
N LEU A 191 -9.06 4.47 14.94
CA LEU A 191 -9.55 3.10 14.73
C LEU A 191 -8.55 2.28 13.91
N LEU A 192 -8.07 2.81 12.78
CA LEU A 192 -7.11 2.12 11.92
C LEU A 192 -5.76 1.89 12.63
N ILE A 193 -5.28 2.87 13.40
CA ILE A 193 -4.08 2.71 14.23
C ILE A 193 -4.29 1.59 15.26
N GLY A 194 -5.46 1.52 15.88
CA GLY A 194 -5.83 0.43 16.78
C GLY A 194 -5.81 -0.95 16.08
N VAL A 195 -6.35 -1.04 14.87
CA VAL A 195 -6.30 -2.24 14.03
C VAL A 195 -4.86 -2.61 13.70
N CYS A 196 -4.03 -1.65 13.27
CA CYS A 196 -2.60 -1.88 13.01
C CYS A 196 -1.88 -2.43 14.25
N ALA A 197 -2.12 -1.86 15.43
CA ALA A 197 -1.52 -2.31 16.68
C ALA A 197 -1.91 -3.75 17.04
N GLN A 198 -3.16 -4.15 16.80
CA GLN A 198 -3.63 -5.51 17.05
C GLN A 198 -3.04 -6.51 16.04
N LEU A 199 -3.03 -6.16 14.75
CA LEU A 199 -2.42 -7.00 13.70
C LEU A 199 -0.92 -7.17 13.92
N TRP A 200 -0.22 -6.12 14.35
CA TRP A 200 1.21 -6.18 14.62
C TRP A 200 1.56 -7.21 15.70
N LYS A 201 0.76 -7.31 16.73
CA LYS A 201 0.95 -8.28 17.83
C LYS A 201 0.80 -9.73 17.39
N GLN A 202 0.04 -10.00 16.32
CA GLN A 202 -0.19 -11.36 15.82
C GLN A 202 1.02 -11.95 15.08
N GLY A 203 1.95 -11.12 14.61
CA GLY A 203 3.13 -11.57 13.87
C GLY A 203 2.85 -12.03 12.44
N GLY A 204 3.87 -12.52 11.75
CA GLY A 204 3.78 -13.14 10.43
C GLY A 204 3.01 -12.28 9.39
N PRO A 205 2.07 -12.87 8.63
CA PRO A 205 1.29 -12.13 7.62
C PRO A 205 0.47 -10.97 8.18
N ALA A 206 -0.02 -11.06 9.41
CA ALA A 206 -0.77 -9.98 10.05
C ALA A 206 0.11 -8.75 10.29
N ARG A 207 1.41 -8.94 10.57
CA ARG A 207 2.37 -7.84 10.69
C ARG A 207 2.61 -7.14 9.33
N VAL A 208 2.58 -7.90 8.23
CA VAL A 208 2.59 -7.33 6.88
C VAL A 208 1.33 -6.50 6.63
N SER A 209 0.14 -7.01 6.98
CA SER A 209 -1.11 -6.23 6.90
C SER A 209 -1.05 -4.94 7.71
N ALA A 210 -0.53 -5.01 8.95
CA ALA A 210 -0.37 -3.83 9.80
C ALA A 210 0.54 -2.78 9.17
N ALA A 211 1.67 -3.21 8.61
CA ALA A 211 2.64 -2.33 7.94
C ALA A 211 2.06 -1.70 6.67
N THR A 212 1.35 -2.49 5.86
CA THR A 212 0.66 -2.01 4.65
C THR A 212 -0.37 -0.94 5.00
N LEU A 213 -1.28 -1.24 5.94
CA LEU A 213 -2.33 -0.32 6.36
C LEU A 213 -1.76 0.96 7.01
N ALA A 214 -0.73 0.82 7.85
CA ALA A 214 -0.05 1.98 8.44
C ALA A 214 0.65 2.85 7.39
N ALA A 215 1.25 2.23 6.35
CA ALA A 215 1.86 2.96 5.24
C ALA A 215 0.80 3.73 4.44
N THR A 216 -0.35 3.13 4.13
CA THR A 216 -1.46 3.82 3.45
C THR A 216 -1.92 5.02 4.27
N LEU A 217 -2.19 4.82 5.57
CA LEU A 217 -2.61 5.91 6.46
C LEU A 217 -1.57 7.04 6.54
N ALA A 218 -0.28 6.70 6.56
CA ALA A 218 0.81 7.69 6.59
C ALA A 218 0.88 8.48 5.28
N VAL A 219 0.71 7.82 4.13
CA VAL A 219 0.66 8.46 2.81
C VAL A 219 -0.54 9.39 2.71
N ASP A 220 -1.73 8.95 3.10
CA ASP A 220 -2.94 9.77 3.09
C ASP A 220 -2.80 10.99 4.03
N GLY A 221 -2.23 10.79 5.21
CA GLY A 221 -1.91 11.88 6.14
C GLY A 221 -0.91 12.89 5.56
N LEU A 222 0.09 12.41 4.81
CA LEU A 222 1.05 13.28 4.13
C LEU A 222 0.37 14.09 3.04
N PHE A 223 -0.51 13.49 2.23
CA PHE A 223 -1.26 14.21 1.19
C PHE A 223 -2.23 15.22 1.78
N LEU A 224 -2.94 14.87 2.85
CA LEU A 224 -3.80 15.80 3.57
C LEU A 224 -2.97 16.99 4.12
N ALA A 225 -1.84 16.73 4.76
CA ALA A 225 -0.97 17.79 5.27
C ALA A 225 -0.43 18.67 4.13
N ALA A 226 -0.01 18.08 3.00
CA ALA A 226 0.46 18.83 1.84
C ALA A 226 -0.66 19.70 1.24
N ALA A 227 -1.88 19.19 1.13
CA ALA A 227 -3.03 19.95 0.63
C ALA A 227 -3.40 21.12 1.55
N LEU A 228 -3.29 20.95 2.87
CA LEU A 228 -3.58 22.02 3.84
C LEU A 228 -2.47 23.06 3.93
N LEU A 229 -1.19 22.65 3.85
CA LEU A 229 -0.05 23.53 4.10
C LEU A 229 0.47 24.22 2.85
N ALA A 230 0.40 23.58 1.70
CA ALA A 230 0.99 24.07 0.46
C ALA A 230 0.18 23.66 -0.78
N PRO A 231 -1.06 24.13 -0.93
CA PRO A 231 -1.93 23.73 -2.04
C PRO A 231 -1.33 24.06 -3.42
N LEU A 232 -0.50 25.11 -3.52
CA LEU A 232 0.16 25.52 -4.77
C LEU A 232 1.40 24.69 -5.13
N SER A 233 2.05 24.09 -4.14
CA SER A 233 3.32 23.37 -4.32
C SER A 233 3.18 21.87 -4.19
N SER A 234 1.98 21.35 -3.94
CA SER A 234 1.78 19.92 -3.66
C SER A 234 2.11 19.03 -4.86
N GLY A 235 2.07 19.53 -6.10
CA GLY A 235 2.34 18.75 -7.31
C GLY A 235 1.45 17.50 -7.46
N LEU A 236 0.40 17.40 -6.66
CA LEU A 236 -0.46 16.23 -6.52
C LEU A 236 -1.59 16.17 -7.54
N ILE A 237 -1.71 17.22 -8.34
CA ILE A 237 -2.74 17.36 -9.36
C ILE A 237 -2.10 17.28 -10.75
#